data_0908ed5e4fc8ac34ec48ef9473789a92
#
_entry.id   0908ed5e4fc8ac34ec48ef9473789a92
#
_cell.length_a   1.000
_cell.length_b   1.000
_cell.length_c   1.000
_cell.angle_alpha   90.00
_cell.angle_beta   90.00
_cell.angle_gamma   90.00
#
_symmetry.space_group_name_H-M   'P 1'
#
loop_
_entity.id
_entity.type
_entity.pdbx_description
1 polymer ?
#
loop_
_entity_poly.entity_id
_entity_poly.type
_entity_poly.pdbx_seq_one_letter_code
_entity_poly.pdbx_strand_id
1 'polypeptide(L)'
;MKKLRYFLILTCMILCVDNVVAEIVLPQIYTDNMVLQRNSTITMSGHANPKSRVTLSADWLQESISTQANIDGYFSLRFSTPVAGGPYSMVINDGVDILIGEVWICSGQSNMEFPIRGDWARLMDADQIVASMHHPALRLMQIKNTTSLAPLDDAAVEYGWIESSPSAASFSAI
;
A
#
# COMPACT_ATOMS: atom_id res chain seq x y z
N MET A 1 -37.37 -20.32 -38.84
CA MET A 1 -36.72 -20.97 -37.71
C MET A 1 -35.20 -20.82 -37.68
N LYS A 2 -34.45 -21.00 -38.78
CA LYS A 2 -32.98 -20.82 -38.79
C LYS A 2 -32.53 -19.37 -38.48
N LYS A 3 -33.19 -18.35 -39.00
CA LYS A 3 -32.87 -16.92 -38.76
C LYS A 3 -33.06 -16.50 -37.29
N LEU A 4 -34.08 -17.07 -36.61
CA LEU A 4 -34.32 -16.80 -35.20
C LEU A 4 -33.23 -17.43 -34.28
N ARG A 5 -32.69 -18.59 -34.66
CA ARG A 5 -31.58 -19.23 -33.95
C ARG A 5 -30.28 -18.41 -34.03
N TYR A 6 -29.95 -17.84 -35.17
CA TYR A 6 -28.78 -16.98 -35.33
C TYR A 6 -28.92 -15.67 -34.58
N PHE A 7 -30.13 -15.10 -34.51
CA PHE A 7 -30.40 -13.90 -33.72
C PHE A 7 -30.23 -14.17 -32.21
N LEU A 8 -30.70 -15.30 -31.71
CA LEU A 8 -30.50 -15.71 -30.30
C LEU A 8 -29.02 -15.97 -29.97
N ILE A 9 -28.25 -16.58 -30.86
CA ILE A 9 -26.82 -16.83 -30.67
C ILE A 9 -26.06 -15.50 -30.69
N LEU A 10 -26.39 -14.57 -31.56
CA LEU A 10 -25.76 -13.25 -31.63
C LEU A 10 -26.07 -12.42 -30.37
N THR A 11 -27.31 -12.48 -29.86
CA THR A 11 -27.70 -11.79 -28.62
C THR A 11 -27.00 -12.38 -27.40
N CYS A 12 -26.80 -13.71 -27.35
CA CYS A 12 -26.06 -14.37 -26.26
C CYS A 12 -24.57 -14.01 -26.27
N MET A 13 -23.97 -13.77 -27.43
CA MET A 13 -22.58 -13.38 -27.58
C MET A 13 -22.30 -11.94 -27.13
N ILE A 14 -23.32 -11.07 -27.17
CA ILE A 14 -23.20 -9.66 -26.75
C ILE A 14 -23.35 -9.49 -25.23
N LEU A 15 -23.92 -10.49 -24.53
CA LEU A 15 -24.16 -10.44 -23.09
C LEU A 15 -22.97 -10.96 -22.23
N CYS A 16 -21.94 -11.52 -22.85
CA CYS A 16 -20.68 -11.83 -22.15
C CYS A 16 -19.81 -10.57 -22.10
N VAL A 17 -20.27 -9.55 -21.38
CA VAL A 17 -19.37 -8.51 -20.86
C VAL A 17 -18.71 -9.14 -19.64
N ASP A 18 -17.60 -9.81 -19.86
CA ASP A 18 -16.70 -10.14 -18.77
C ASP A 18 -16.39 -8.82 -18.05
N ASN A 19 -16.80 -8.72 -16.79
CA ASN A 19 -16.27 -7.69 -15.91
C ASN A 19 -14.80 -8.04 -15.70
N VAL A 20 -13.95 -7.61 -16.62
CA VAL A 20 -12.51 -7.66 -16.43
C VAL A 20 -12.23 -6.73 -15.25
N VAL A 21 -12.06 -7.32 -14.08
CA VAL A 21 -11.54 -6.61 -12.93
C VAL A 21 -10.19 -6.05 -13.38
N ALA A 22 -10.05 -4.74 -13.35
CA ALA A 22 -8.81 -4.11 -13.74
C ALA A 22 -7.72 -4.58 -12.79
N GLU A 23 -6.69 -5.22 -13.32
CA GLU A 23 -5.48 -5.51 -12.54
C GLU A 23 -4.85 -4.17 -12.15
N ILE A 24 -4.80 -3.91 -10.84
CA ILE A 24 -4.25 -2.67 -10.30
C ILE A 24 -2.90 -3.01 -9.66
N VAL A 25 -1.87 -2.27 -10.08
CA VAL A 25 -0.52 -2.36 -9.55
C VAL A 25 -0.22 -1.06 -8.81
N LEU A 26 -0.05 -1.16 -7.51
CA LEU A 26 0.37 -0.07 -6.63
C LEU A 26 1.86 -0.16 -6.31
N PRO A 27 2.54 0.97 -6.04
CA PRO A 27 3.86 0.98 -5.43
C PRO A 27 3.93 0.13 -4.15
N GLN A 28 5.08 -0.48 -3.92
CA GLN A 28 5.29 -1.45 -2.84
C GLN A 28 5.08 -0.88 -1.43
N ILE A 29 5.07 0.44 -1.29
CA ILE A 29 4.77 1.12 -0.02
C ILE A 29 3.28 1.06 0.37
N TYR A 30 2.38 0.78 -0.57
CA TYR A 30 0.94 0.70 -0.34
C TYR A 30 0.52 -0.75 -0.13
N THR A 31 0.66 -1.23 1.08
CA THR A 31 0.30 -2.59 1.46
C THR A 31 -0.50 -2.59 2.76
N ASP A 32 -0.97 -3.77 3.13
CA ASP A 32 -1.63 -3.99 4.41
C ASP A 32 -0.78 -3.51 5.58
N ASN A 33 -1.42 -3.07 6.65
CA ASN A 33 -0.80 -2.44 7.83
C ASN A 33 -0.10 -1.09 7.60
N MET A 34 -0.20 -0.47 6.42
CA MET A 34 0.42 0.83 6.17
C MET A 34 -0.13 1.92 7.08
N VAL A 35 0.66 2.98 7.24
CA VAL A 35 0.23 4.21 7.91
C VAL A 35 0.19 5.34 6.89
N LEU A 36 -0.92 6.06 6.85
CA LEU A 36 -1.05 7.30 6.08
C LEU A 36 -0.96 8.52 7.01
N GLN A 37 -0.28 9.56 6.53
CA GLN A 37 -0.15 10.82 7.29
C GLN A 37 -1.52 11.40 7.59
N ARG A 38 -1.79 11.72 8.87
CA ARG A 38 -3.04 12.33 9.33
C ARG A 38 -3.22 13.76 8.85
N ASN A 39 -4.47 14.24 8.77
CA ASN A 39 -4.84 15.61 8.42
C ASN A 39 -4.15 16.10 7.14
N SER A 40 -3.99 15.23 6.16
CA SER A 40 -3.22 15.48 4.95
C SER A 40 -4.02 15.18 3.71
N THR A 41 -3.58 15.70 2.59
CA THR A 41 -4.06 15.27 1.28
C THR A 41 -3.05 14.30 0.69
N ILE A 42 -3.47 13.06 0.50
CA ILE A 42 -2.66 12.00 -0.10
C ILE A 42 -2.93 11.97 -1.60
N THR A 43 -1.86 11.80 -2.37
CA THR A 43 -1.93 11.46 -3.79
C THR A 43 -1.38 10.06 -3.95
N MET A 44 -2.25 9.11 -4.24
CA MET A 44 -1.91 7.71 -4.50
C MET A 44 -1.94 7.47 -6.00
N SER A 45 -0.87 6.93 -6.54
CA SER A 45 -0.75 6.62 -7.96
C SER A 45 -0.33 5.19 -8.18
N GLY A 46 -0.58 4.69 -9.38
CA GLY A 46 -0.26 3.32 -9.77
C GLY A 46 -0.57 3.07 -11.23
N HIS A 47 -0.58 1.80 -11.58
CA HIS A 47 -0.93 1.35 -12.92
C HIS A 47 -2.17 0.44 -12.89
N ALA A 48 -2.96 0.53 -13.95
CA ALA A 48 -4.12 -0.32 -14.20
C ALA A 48 -4.26 -0.53 -15.71
N ASN A 49 -5.21 -1.37 -16.13
CA ASN A 49 -5.49 -1.51 -17.56
C ASN A 49 -5.82 -0.15 -18.19
N PRO A 50 -5.26 0.19 -19.37
CA PRO A 50 -5.55 1.45 -20.05
C PRO A 50 -7.03 1.76 -20.13
N LYS A 51 -7.41 3.00 -19.79
CA LYS A 51 -8.79 3.50 -19.78
C LYS A 51 -9.74 2.80 -18.80
N SER A 52 -9.26 1.91 -17.94
CA SER A 52 -10.09 1.32 -16.90
C SER A 52 -10.41 2.36 -15.81
N ARG A 53 -11.54 2.17 -15.14
CA ARG A 53 -11.91 2.95 -13.97
C ARG A 53 -11.24 2.34 -12.74
N VAL A 54 -10.58 3.16 -11.95
CA VAL A 54 -10.03 2.81 -10.64
C VAL A 54 -10.84 3.53 -9.58
N THR A 55 -11.32 2.79 -8.60
CA THR A 55 -12.17 3.32 -7.53
C THR A 55 -11.55 2.99 -6.17
N LEU A 56 -11.50 3.99 -5.30
CA LEU A 56 -11.05 3.88 -3.93
C LEU A 56 -12.23 4.18 -3.00
N SER A 57 -12.44 3.32 -2.03
CA SER A 57 -13.33 3.55 -0.89
C SER A 57 -12.56 3.34 0.41
N ALA A 58 -12.96 4.03 1.46
CA ALA A 58 -12.37 3.87 2.78
C ALA A 58 -13.38 4.27 3.86
N ASP A 59 -13.23 3.72 5.06
CA ASP A 59 -14.17 3.89 6.18
C ASP A 59 -14.41 5.36 6.56
N TRP A 60 -13.42 6.23 6.34
CA TRP A 60 -13.52 7.67 6.64
C TRP A 60 -14.07 8.51 5.48
N LEU A 61 -14.26 7.94 4.30
CA LEU A 61 -14.79 8.64 3.15
C LEU A 61 -16.30 8.46 3.10
N GLN A 62 -17.05 9.55 2.89
CA GLN A 62 -18.51 9.48 2.74
C GLN A 62 -18.92 8.79 1.44
N GLU A 63 -18.13 8.99 0.39
CA GLU A 63 -18.34 8.42 -0.94
C GLU A 63 -17.01 7.89 -1.50
N SER A 64 -17.10 6.88 -2.36
CA SER A 64 -15.94 6.39 -3.09
C SER A 64 -15.44 7.43 -4.10
N ILE A 65 -14.12 7.45 -4.26
CA ILE A 65 -13.43 8.34 -5.20
C ILE A 65 -13.00 7.50 -6.40
N SER A 66 -13.18 8.00 -7.61
CA SER A 66 -12.76 7.28 -8.80
C SER A 66 -11.99 8.15 -9.78
N THR A 67 -11.08 7.53 -10.52
CA THR A 67 -10.33 8.09 -11.63
C THR A 67 -10.33 7.13 -12.80
N GLN A 68 -9.82 7.56 -13.94
CA GLN A 68 -9.60 6.71 -15.10
C GLN A 68 -8.11 6.63 -15.39
N ALA A 69 -7.60 5.41 -15.59
CA ALA A 69 -6.23 5.21 -16.04
C ALA A 69 -6.07 5.80 -17.47
N ASN A 70 -4.94 6.43 -17.72
CA ASN A 70 -4.61 7.01 -19.03
C ASN A 70 -4.31 5.91 -20.06
N ILE A 71 -3.86 6.31 -21.25
CA ILE A 71 -3.54 5.37 -22.35
C ILE A 71 -2.35 4.47 -22.02
N ASP A 72 -1.45 4.92 -21.13
CA ASP A 72 -0.27 4.17 -20.67
C ASP A 72 -0.58 3.33 -19.41
N GLY A 73 -1.84 3.36 -18.94
CA GLY A 73 -2.29 2.64 -17.77
C GLY A 73 -2.02 3.37 -16.45
N TYR A 74 -1.40 4.54 -16.44
CA TYR A 74 -1.14 5.30 -15.21
C TYR A 74 -2.43 5.96 -14.70
N PHE A 75 -2.60 5.90 -13.37
CA PHE A 75 -3.68 6.61 -12.68
C PHE A 75 -3.17 7.34 -11.43
N SER A 76 -3.95 8.31 -10.98
CA SER A 76 -3.71 9.04 -9.74
C SER A 76 -5.06 9.32 -9.06
N LEU A 77 -5.13 9.04 -7.77
CA LEU A 77 -6.26 9.31 -6.88
C LEU A 77 -5.81 10.28 -5.79
N ARG A 78 -6.64 11.26 -5.50
CA ARG A 78 -6.37 12.26 -4.46
C ARG A 78 -7.50 12.25 -3.44
N PHE A 79 -7.14 12.11 -2.17
CA PHE A 79 -8.09 12.07 -1.05
C PHE A 79 -7.49 12.66 0.22
N SER A 80 -8.36 13.03 1.15
CA SER A 80 -7.95 13.56 2.45
C SER A 80 -8.02 12.49 3.54
N THR A 81 -7.07 12.55 4.46
CA THR A 81 -7.04 11.70 5.64
C THR A 81 -7.60 12.44 6.86
N PRO A 82 -8.28 11.75 7.77
CA PRO A 82 -8.81 12.32 9.00
C PRO A 82 -7.71 12.53 10.06
N VAL A 83 -8.11 12.79 11.28
CA VAL A 83 -7.25 12.75 12.48
C VAL A 83 -6.72 11.32 12.69
N ALA A 84 -5.65 11.22 13.48
CA ALA A 84 -5.06 9.92 13.82
C ALA A 84 -6.09 8.95 14.40
N GLY A 85 -6.02 7.70 13.99
CA GLY A 85 -6.91 6.63 14.42
C GLY A 85 -6.79 5.38 13.57
N GLY A 86 -7.70 4.46 13.75
CA GLY A 86 -7.79 3.19 13.06
C GLY A 86 -7.84 2.01 14.03
N PRO A 87 -7.78 0.76 13.54
CA PRO A 87 -7.60 0.43 12.11
C PRO A 87 -8.80 0.86 11.27
N TYR A 88 -8.52 1.26 10.03
CA TYR A 88 -9.49 1.57 9.00
C TYR A 88 -9.34 0.61 7.85
N SER A 89 -10.44 0.26 7.19
CA SER A 89 -10.40 -0.47 5.93
C SER A 89 -10.36 0.50 4.75
N MET A 90 -9.48 0.23 3.79
CA MET A 90 -9.40 0.94 2.52
C MET A 90 -9.42 -0.08 1.38
N VAL A 91 -10.23 0.15 0.38
CA VAL A 91 -10.40 -0.75 -0.77
C VAL A 91 -10.09 0.02 -2.04
N ILE A 92 -9.10 -0.46 -2.81
CA ILE A 92 -8.78 0.04 -4.15
C ILE A 92 -8.86 -1.07 -5.20
N ASN A 93 -8.54 -2.27 -4.85
CA ASN A 93 -8.76 -3.52 -5.59
C ASN A 93 -9.16 -4.59 -4.58
N ASP A 94 -8.23 -4.93 -3.70
CA ASP A 94 -8.47 -5.72 -2.49
C ASP A 94 -8.48 -4.79 -1.28
N GLY A 95 -9.21 -5.16 -0.23
CA GLY A 95 -9.25 -4.39 1.02
C GLY A 95 -7.94 -4.57 1.79
N VAL A 96 -7.44 -3.48 2.37
CA VAL A 96 -6.29 -3.47 3.27
C VAL A 96 -6.65 -2.75 4.57
N ASP A 97 -6.10 -3.22 5.67
CA ASP A 97 -6.21 -2.56 6.97
C ASP A 97 -5.07 -1.56 7.14
N ILE A 98 -5.43 -0.33 7.48
CA ILE A 98 -4.48 0.76 7.60
C ILE A 98 -4.65 1.54 8.90
N LEU A 99 -3.61 2.25 9.31
CA LEU A 99 -3.68 3.27 10.34
C LEU A 99 -3.55 4.67 9.73
N ILE A 100 -4.14 5.64 10.39
CA ILE A 100 -3.93 7.06 10.13
C ILE A 100 -3.14 7.63 11.31
N GLY A 101 -1.98 8.22 11.06
CA GLY A 101 -1.09 8.69 12.12
C GLY A 101 0.01 9.63 11.61
N GLU A 102 1.09 9.70 12.37
CA GLU A 102 2.32 10.38 11.95
C GLU A 102 3.20 9.41 11.16
N VAL A 103 3.71 9.87 10.02
CA VAL A 103 4.66 9.11 9.19
C VAL A 103 6.03 9.78 9.28
N TRP A 104 7.01 9.04 9.78
CA TRP A 104 8.39 9.49 9.90
C TRP A 104 9.26 8.79 8.86
N ILE A 105 10.07 9.57 8.16
CA ILE A 105 11.10 9.05 7.26
C ILE A 105 12.44 9.12 8.00
N CYS A 106 12.95 7.96 8.39
CA CYS A 106 14.23 7.83 9.06
C CYS A 106 15.30 7.48 8.02
N SER A 107 16.25 8.37 7.81
CA SER A 107 17.29 8.24 6.78
C SER A 107 18.62 8.75 7.32
N GLY A 108 19.72 8.20 6.82
CA GLY A 108 21.06 8.59 7.25
C GLY A 108 22.13 7.71 6.66
N GLN A 109 23.14 7.38 7.47
CA GLN A 109 24.26 6.53 7.11
C GLN A 109 24.22 5.23 7.93
N SER A 110 25.37 4.57 8.06
CA SER A 110 25.52 3.25 8.70
C SER A 110 24.84 3.09 10.05
N ASN A 111 24.75 4.17 10.87
CA ASN A 111 24.07 4.10 12.16
C ASN A 111 22.56 3.86 12.03
N MET A 112 21.97 4.26 10.91
CA MET A 112 20.54 3.98 10.63
C MET A 112 20.26 2.51 10.32
N GLU A 113 21.30 1.72 10.08
CA GLU A 113 21.19 0.27 9.88
C GLU A 113 21.51 -0.53 11.15
N PHE A 114 21.91 0.15 12.25
CA PHE A 114 22.26 -0.52 13.49
C PHE A 114 21.01 -1.15 14.11
N PRO A 115 20.89 -2.49 14.15
CA PRO A 115 19.67 -3.16 14.58
C PRO A 115 19.50 -3.14 16.11
N ILE A 116 18.27 -3.25 16.58
CA ILE A 116 18.01 -3.55 17.98
C ILE A 116 18.70 -4.89 18.34
N ARG A 117 18.47 -5.92 17.53
CA ARG A 117 19.12 -7.24 17.63
C ARG A 117 19.24 -7.86 16.24
N GLY A 118 20.46 -8.02 15.76
CA GLY A 118 20.78 -8.63 14.47
C GLY A 118 22.02 -9.50 14.54
N ASP A 119 22.39 -10.10 13.41
CA ASP A 119 23.51 -11.04 13.33
C ASP A 119 24.86 -10.36 13.49
N TRP A 120 25.00 -9.11 13.07
CA TRP A 120 26.25 -8.37 13.04
C TRP A 120 26.40 -7.34 14.19
N ALA A 121 25.29 -6.92 14.79
CA ALA A 121 25.28 -5.95 15.90
C ALA A 121 24.00 -6.12 16.74
N ARG A 122 24.07 -5.61 17.97
CA ARG A 122 22.91 -5.56 18.88
C ARG A 122 23.11 -4.50 19.96
N LEU A 123 22.01 -3.98 20.50
CA LEU A 123 22.02 -3.14 21.69
C LEU A 123 22.40 -3.97 22.94
N MET A 124 22.92 -3.31 23.96
CA MET A 124 23.31 -3.96 25.22
C MET A 124 22.12 -4.67 25.88
N ASP A 125 20.95 -4.01 25.90
CA ASP A 125 19.73 -4.54 26.52
C ASP A 125 18.72 -5.08 25.47
N ALA A 126 19.23 -5.55 24.31
CA ALA A 126 18.40 -5.96 23.18
C ALA A 126 17.31 -6.98 23.54
N ASP A 127 17.62 -7.97 24.39
CA ASP A 127 16.66 -9.02 24.73
C ASP A 127 15.49 -8.47 25.57
N GLN A 128 15.76 -7.49 26.47
CA GLN A 128 14.71 -6.82 27.26
C GLN A 128 13.88 -5.91 26.37
N ILE A 129 14.52 -5.13 25.48
CA ILE A 129 13.84 -4.26 24.53
C ILE A 129 12.91 -5.09 23.64
N VAL A 130 13.42 -6.14 23.03
CA VAL A 130 12.65 -7.02 22.15
C VAL A 130 11.48 -7.67 22.89
N ALA A 131 11.67 -8.12 24.11
CA ALA A 131 10.58 -8.70 24.93
C ALA A 131 9.47 -7.68 25.25
N SER A 132 9.78 -6.38 25.29
CA SER A 132 8.82 -5.30 25.53
C SER A 132 8.17 -4.73 24.25
N MET A 133 8.58 -5.18 23.07
CA MET A 133 8.06 -4.68 21.79
C MET A 133 6.64 -5.20 21.51
N HIS A 134 5.66 -4.48 22.03
CA HIS A 134 4.23 -4.73 21.79
C HIS A 134 3.49 -3.40 21.62
N HIS A 135 3.71 -2.77 20.47
CA HIS A 135 3.13 -1.47 20.17
C HIS A 135 2.30 -1.53 18.87
N PRO A 136 1.04 -2.02 18.94
CA PRO A 136 0.21 -2.21 17.74
C PRO A 136 -0.13 -0.91 16.99
N ALA A 137 0.01 0.24 17.63
CA ALA A 137 -0.14 1.54 16.98
C ALA A 137 1.16 2.06 16.30
N LEU A 138 2.28 1.37 16.48
CA LEU A 138 3.55 1.67 15.81
C LEU A 138 3.78 0.66 14.68
N ARG A 139 3.92 1.15 13.47
CA ARG A 139 4.21 0.37 12.28
C ARG A 139 5.60 0.73 11.76
N LEU A 140 6.30 -0.26 11.28
CA LEU A 140 7.65 -0.14 10.76
C LEU A 140 7.70 -0.69 9.33
N MET A 141 8.46 -0.03 8.47
CA MET A 141 8.74 -0.47 7.11
C MET A 141 10.19 -0.18 6.79
N GLN A 142 10.85 -1.05 6.07
CA GLN A 142 12.23 -0.83 5.65
C GLN A 142 12.33 -0.85 4.13
N ILE A 143 12.86 0.24 3.58
CA ILE A 143 13.20 0.37 2.17
C ILE A 143 14.53 -0.36 1.93
N LYS A 144 14.60 -1.08 0.84
CA LYS A 144 15.80 -1.79 0.42
C LYS A 144 16.89 -0.82 -0.01
N ASN A 145 18.12 -1.07 0.44
CA ASN A 145 19.28 -0.31 -0.01
C ASN A 145 19.55 -0.57 -1.49
N THR A 146 19.21 0.42 -2.31
CA THR A 146 19.44 0.39 -3.75
C THR A 146 20.00 1.72 -4.22
N THR A 147 20.76 1.69 -5.31
CA THR A 147 21.26 2.89 -5.96
C THR A 147 20.58 3.09 -7.30
N SER A 148 20.26 4.33 -7.63
CA SER A 148 19.68 4.71 -8.92
C SER A 148 20.33 6.00 -9.41
N LEU A 149 20.51 6.14 -10.72
CA LEU A 149 20.99 7.36 -11.36
C LEU A 149 19.88 8.38 -11.62
N ALA A 150 18.62 7.99 -11.42
CA ALA A 150 17.45 8.83 -11.58
C ALA A 150 16.45 8.55 -10.46
N PRO A 151 15.54 9.48 -10.13
CA PRO A 151 14.42 9.21 -9.25
C PRO A 151 13.61 8.01 -9.76
N LEU A 152 13.15 7.16 -8.84
CA LEU A 152 12.31 6.01 -9.13
C LEU A 152 10.87 6.33 -8.74
N ASP A 153 9.92 5.81 -9.51
CA ASP A 153 8.49 5.94 -9.22
C ASP A 153 8.02 5.00 -8.11
N ASP A 154 8.79 3.96 -7.81
CA ASP A 154 8.55 3.01 -6.72
C ASP A 154 9.85 2.70 -5.99
N ALA A 155 9.76 2.52 -4.68
CA ALA A 155 10.87 2.13 -3.83
C ALA A 155 10.80 0.63 -3.56
N ALA A 156 11.86 -0.10 -3.86
CA ALA A 156 11.95 -1.50 -3.46
C ALA A 156 11.91 -1.62 -1.93
N VAL A 157 11.04 -2.49 -1.43
CA VAL A 157 10.82 -2.70 0.00
C VAL A 157 11.59 -3.95 0.45
N GLU A 158 12.34 -3.84 1.53
CA GLU A 158 13.02 -4.98 2.16
C GLU A 158 12.06 -5.70 3.12
N TYR A 159 11.42 -4.92 4.00
CA TYR A 159 10.36 -5.39 4.89
C TYR A 159 9.16 -4.46 4.75
N GLY A 160 8.01 -5.02 4.37
CA GLY A 160 6.72 -4.31 4.32
C GLY A 160 6.29 -3.81 5.69
N TRP A 161 5.16 -3.13 5.75
CA TRP A 161 4.62 -2.61 7.00
C TRP A 161 4.32 -3.74 7.99
N ILE A 162 4.95 -3.69 9.15
CA ILE A 162 4.72 -4.62 10.25
C ILE A 162 4.46 -3.87 11.56
N GLU A 163 3.75 -4.51 12.47
CA GLU A 163 3.60 -4.00 13.83
C GLU A 163 4.92 -4.05 14.59
N SER A 164 5.14 -3.07 15.44
CA SER A 164 6.24 -3.12 16.41
C SER A 164 6.02 -4.28 17.39
N SER A 165 6.73 -5.35 17.12
CA SER A 165 6.68 -6.62 17.85
C SER A 165 8.08 -7.23 17.88
N PRO A 166 8.32 -8.32 18.61
CA PRO A 166 9.61 -9.02 18.62
C PRO A 166 10.16 -9.40 17.25
N SER A 167 9.29 -9.55 16.22
CA SER A 167 9.70 -9.80 14.84
C SER A 167 10.42 -8.62 14.18
N ALA A 168 10.26 -7.40 14.72
CA ALA A 168 10.91 -6.18 14.23
C ALA A 168 12.30 -5.94 14.85
N ALA A 169 12.88 -6.92 15.55
CA ALA A 169 14.17 -6.78 16.24
C ALA A 169 15.35 -6.44 15.31
N SER A 170 15.24 -6.78 14.02
CA SER A 170 16.26 -6.47 13.00
C SER A 170 16.17 -5.04 12.45
N PHE A 171 15.10 -4.30 12.76
CA PHE A 171 14.98 -2.91 12.35
C PHE A 171 15.97 -2.01 13.09
N SER A 172 16.20 -0.81 12.54
CA SER A 172 17.07 0.18 13.18
C SER A 172 16.65 0.46 14.62
N ALA A 173 17.64 0.64 15.48
CA ALA A 173 17.47 1.02 16.88
C ALA A 173 17.36 2.54 17.08
N ILE A 174 17.46 3.32 15.99
CA ILE A 174 17.52 4.79 15.96
C ILE A 174 16.24 5.34 15.38
#